data_d1abd400ddce443aa97bec705724dc2f
#
_entry.id   d1abd400ddce443aa97bec705724dc2f
#
_cell.length_a   1.000
_cell.length_b   1.000
_cell.length_c   1.000
_cell.angle_alpha   90.00
_cell.angle_beta   90.00
_cell.angle_gamma   90.00
#
_symmetry.space_group_name_H-M   'P 1'
#
loop_
_entity.id
_entity.type
_entity.pdbx_description
1 polymer ?
#
loop_
_entity_poly.entity_id
_entity_poly.type
_entity_poly.pdbx_seq_one_letter_code
_entity_poly.pdbx_strand_id
1 'polypeptide(L)'
;IYVPFELKANESRTFTTVIALTPKREEIYSALGTLYQHTPLEWLNVTDDFWKERFGKITTDIRENQEAGEKYRDMQVRFILDNFNCLSFREDGSLLTNWQGAPSHSLSRLWGIDITPDVVSVMYAVPEVGKSAMFYLAERNRPRYSLYSDHSMFYYISLLVIAGKYLELTGDEKFFRDHPELVAAIDEIYDGMMKHKHKEKALISSRYASDLIVFRKYDYGANVQCYYALKSYRRILRLLERDATDVDRFMEQMKADMKELMEGSGPFGRQITGGNNLGENEERFYIQDDLNYYGGEDTATVMACLLYTSPSPRDPKTS
;
A
#
# COMPACT_ATOMS: atom_id res chain seq x y z
N ILE A 1 -22.10 -30.49 8.28
CA ILE A 1 -22.67 -30.69 9.65
C ILE A 1 -24.19 -30.52 9.49
N TYR A 2 -24.96 -31.53 9.89
CA TYR A 2 -26.41 -31.49 9.91
C TYR A 2 -26.87 -31.42 11.36
N VAL A 3 -27.60 -30.35 11.72
CA VAL A 3 -28.17 -30.17 13.06
C VAL A 3 -29.69 -30.09 12.90
N PRO A 4 -30.43 -31.18 13.13
CA PRO A 4 -31.89 -31.18 13.04
C PRO A 4 -32.47 -30.34 14.21
N PHE A 5 -33.46 -29.54 13.92
CA PHE A 5 -34.21 -28.79 14.92
C PHE A 5 -35.66 -28.58 14.50
N GLU A 6 -36.52 -28.39 15.46
CA GLU A 6 -37.91 -28.04 15.26
C GLU A 6 -38.18 -26.65 15.86
N LEU A 7 -38.93 -25.82 15.15
CA LEU A 7 -39.38 -24.51 15.63
C LEU A 7 -40.91 -24.53 15.71
N LYS A 8 -41.42 -24.03 16.82
CA LYS A 8 -42.86 -23.73 16.97
C LYS A 8 -43.16 -22.36 16.37
N ALA A 9 -44.45 -22.09 16.16
CA ALA A 9 -44.88 -20.78 15.67
C ALA A 9 -44.39 -19.66 16.65
N ASN A 10 -43.75 -18.63 16.09
CA ASN A 10 -43.15 -17.50 16.83
C ASN A 10 -41.91 -17.86 17.69
N GLU A 11 -41.34 -19.04 17.52
CA GLU A 11 -40.06 -19.42 18.13
C GLU A 11 -38.90 -19.07 17.20
N SER A 12 -37.79 -18.53 17.75
CA SER A 12 -36.54 -18.32 17.07
C SER A 12 -35.42 -19.08 17.75
N ARG A 13 -34.45 -19.55 16.97
CA ARG A 13 -33.26 -20.23 17.47
C ARG A 13 -32.00 -19.71 16.77
N THR A 14 -31.02 -19.35 17.56
CA THR A 14 -29.72 -18.90 17.05
C THR A 14 -28.73 -20.05 17.04
N PHE A 15 -28.03 -20.22 15.93
CA PHE A 15 -26.90 -21.16 15.81
C PHE A 15 -25.64 -20.36 15.60
N THR A 16 -24.59 -20.76 16.30
CA THR A 16 -23.25 -20.19 16.12
C THR A 16 -22.33 -21.27 15.58
N THR A 17 -21.67 -20.97 14.48
CA THR A 17 -20.60 -21.79 13.93
C THR A 17 -19.27 -21.14 14.26
N VAL A 18 -18.38 -21.90 14.89
CA VAL A 18 -17.00 -21.49 15.18
C VAL A 18 -16.08 -22.15 14.16
N ILE A 19 -15.27 -21.35 13.48
CA ILE A 19 -14.29 -21.82 12.50
C ILE A 19 -12.92 -21.35 12.99
N ALA A 20 -12.00 -22.29 13.22
CA ALA A 20 -10.61 -22.00 13.53
C ALA A 20 -9.73 -22.43 12.36
N LEU A 21 -8.86 -21.53 11.93
CA LEU A 21 -7.85 -21.77 10.90
C LEU A 21 -6.48 -21.56 11.55
N THR A 22 -5.63 -22.57 11.50
CA THR A 22 -4.27 -22.51 12.06
C THR A 22 -3.27 -23.05 11.06
N PRO A 23 -2.03 -22.55 11.04
CA PRO A 23 -0.97 -23.06 10.17
C PRO A 23 -0.58 -24.51 10.48
N LYS A 24 -0.78 -24.94 11.72
CA LYS A 24 -0.43 -26.28 12.18
C LYS A 24 -1.65 -26.97 12.79
N ARG A 25 -1.79 -28.24 12.46
CA ARG A 25 -2.93 -29.06 12.90
C ARG A 25 -3.04 -29.17 14.42
N GLU A 26 -1.92 -29.24 15.11
CA GLU A 26 -1.84 -29.34 16.57
C GLU A 26 -2.33 -28.09 17.30
N GLU A 27 -2.31 -26.94 16.64
CA GLU A 27 -2.74 -25.67 17.21
C GLU A 27 -4.27 -25.47 17.15
N ILE A 28 -5.01 -26.29 16.39
CA ILE A 28 -6.46 -26.18 16.21
C ILE A 28 -7.20 -26.22 17.55
N TYR A 29 -6.82 -27.16 18.42
CA TYR A 29 -7.50 -27.31 19.72
C TYR A 29 -7.22 -26.14 20.66
N SER A 30 -6.01 -25.59 20.62
CA SER A 30 -5.67 -24.37 21.38
C SER A 30 -6.47 -23.18 20.89
N ALA A 31 -6.53 -22.99 19.56
CA ALA A 31 -7.31 -21.91 18.95
C ALA A 31 -8.81 -22.02 19.26
N LEU A 32 -9.38 -23.23 19.18
CA LEU A 32 -10.76 -23.46 19.57
C LEU A 32 -10.96 -23.22 21.07
N GLY A 33 -10.02 -23.65 21.92
CA GLY A 33 -10.06 -23.39 23.36
C GLY A 33 -10.09 -21.90 23.68
N THR A 34 -9.33 -21.08 22.98
CA THR A 34 -9.37 -19.63 23.10
C THR A 34 -10.72 -19.05 22.66
N LEU A 35 -11.26 -19.51 21.53
CA LEU A 35 -12.56 -19.05 21.03
C LEU A 35 -13.71 -19.41 21.98
N TYR A 36 -13.62 -20.54 22.68
CA TYR A 36 -14.65 -20.96 23.65
C TYR A 36 -14.54 -20.30 25.03
N GLN A 37 -13.51 -19.48 25.29
CA GLN A 37 -13.40 -18.72 26.55
C GLN A 37 -14.45 -17.62 26.66
N HIS A 38 -15.01 -17.20 25.54
CA HIS A 38 -16.06 -16.18 25.47
C HIS A 38 -17.24 -16.67 24.64
N THR A 39 -18.41 -16.16 24.96
CA THR A 39 -19.57 -16.35 24.11
C THR A 39 -19.42 -15.58 22.80
N PRO A 40 -20.14 -15.96 21.74
CA PRO A 40 -20.12 -15.21 20.48
C PRO A 40 -20.49 -13.72 20.64
N LEU A 41 -21.40 -13.40 21.56
CA LEU A 41 -21.79 -12.02 21.82
C LEU A 41 -20.65 -11.24 22.51
N GLU A 42 -19.94 -11.84 23.45
CA GLU A 42 -18.78 -11.22 24.09
C GLU A 42 -17.67 -10.95 23.05
N TRP A 43 -17.37 -11.89 22.16
CA TRP A 43 -16.42 -11.66 21.07
C TRP A 43 -16.87 -10.53 20.14
N LEU A 44 -18.16 -10.49 19.80
CA LEU A 44 -18.72 -9.42 18.98
C LEU A 44 -18.55 -8.06 19.66
N ASN A 45 -18.86 -7.97 20.96
CA ASN A 45 -18.72 -6.73 21.72
C ASN A 45 -17.24 -6.27 21.81
N VAL A 46 -16.32 -7.18 22.11
CA VAL A 46 -14.89 -6.87 22.17
C VAL A 46 -14.38 -6.35 20.80
N THR A 47 -14.81 -6.99 19.72
CA THR A 47 -14.44 -6.56 18.36
C THR A 47 -15.06 -5.22 18.02
N ASP A 48 -16.32 -5.00 18.37
CA ASP A 48 -17.04 -3.75 18.11
C ASP A 48 -16.42 -2.59 18.89
N ASP A 49 -16.10 -2.80 20.18
CA ASP A 49 -15.43 -1.79 21.01
C ASP A 49 -14.03 -1.46 20.50
N PHE A 50 -13.25 -2.47 20.09
CA PHE A 50 -11.94 -2.28 19.46
C PHE A 50 -12.02 -1.37 18.24
N TRP A 51 -12.97 -1.63 17.34
CA TRP A 51 -13.11 -0.84 16.12
C TRP A 51 -13.73 0.53 16.38
N LYS A 52 -14.71 0.65 17.31
CA LYS A 52 -15.28 1.94 17.70
C LYS A 52 -14.23 2.90 18.24
N GLU A 53 -13.33 2.42 19.09
CA GLU A 53 -12.22 3.23 19.61
C GLU A 53 -11.34 3.78 18.48
N ARG A 54 -11.03 2.96 17.48
CA ARG A 54 -10.15 3.32 16.37
C ARG A 54 -10.82 4.20 15.33
N PHE A 55 -12.02 3.83 14.93
CA PHE A 55 -12.77 4.60 13.94
C PHE A 55 -13.38 5.88 14.49
N GLY A 56 -13.59 5.97 15.80
CA GLY A 56 -14.02 7.21 16.45
C GLY A 56 -13.06 8.39 16.25
N LYS A 57 -11.81 8.11 15.90
CA LYS A 57 -10.79 9.12 15.58
C LYS A 57 -10.84 9.56 14.11
N ILE A 58 -11.53 8.82 13.24
CA ILE A 58 -11.68 9.17 11.83
C ILE A 58 -12.89 10.08 11.70
N THR A 59 -12.64 11.35 11.37
CA THR A 59 -13.69 12.34 11.14
C THR A 59 -13.72 12.73 9.67
N THR A 60 -14.92 12.86 9.13
CA THR A 60 -15.15 13.39 7.78
C THR A 60 -16.04 14.62 7.90
N ASP A 61 -15.52 15.76 7.49
CA ASP A 61 -16.27 17.03 7.50
C ASP A 61 -16.61 17.41 6.05
N ILE A 62 -17.85 17.13 5.64
CA ILE A 62 -18.43 17.68 4.43
C ILE A 62 -19.46 18.71 4.85
N ARG A 63 -18.99 19.97 4.99
CA ARG A 63 -19.73 21.08 5.61
C ARG A 63 -21.09 21.36 4.96
N GLU A 64 -21.25 21.05 3.69
CA GLU A 64 -22.46 21.37 2.91
C GLU A 64 -23.47 20.22 2.86
N ASN A 65 -23.05 18.99 3.27
CA ASN A 65 -23.93 17.82 3.24
C ASN A 65 -23.50 16.75 4.27
N GLN A 66 -24.12 16.79 5.44
CA GLN A 66 -23.81 15.88 6.53
C GLN A 66 -24.09 14.41 6.15
N GLU A 67 -25.19 14.12 5.46
CA GLU A 67 -25.53 12.75 5.03
C GLU A 67 -24.47 12.17 4.09
N ALA A 68 -23.98 12.99 3.15
CA ALA A 68 -22.89 12.58 2.28
C ALA A 68 -21.60 12.35 3.07
N GLY A 69 -21.33 13.16 4.09
CA GLY A 69 -20.20 13.00 5.01
C GLY A 69 -20.24 11.67 5.76
N GLU A 70 -21.39 11.31 6.31
CA GLU A 70 -21.60 10.04 7.01
C GLU A 70 -21.42 8.84 6.07
N LYS A 71 -22.02 8.86 4.89
CA LYS A 71 -21.85 7.79 3.88
C LYS A 71 -20.39 7.64 3.44
N TYR A 72 -19.68 8.74 3.25
CA TYR A 72 -18.27 8.71 2.90
C TYR A 72 -17.41 8.11 4.03
N ARG A 73 -17.69 8.49 5.28
CA ARG A 73 -17.05 7.89 6.45
C ARG A 73 -17.29 6.39 6.53
N ASP A 74 -18.53 5.95 6.35
CA ASP A 74 -18.90 4.52 6.37
C ASP A 74 -18.17 3.74 5.27
N MET A 75 -18.03 4.33 4.09
CA MET A 75 -17.26 3.74 3.00
C MET A 75 -15.77 3.62 3.35
N GLN A 76 -15.18 4.64 3.96
CA GLN A 76 -13.78 4.60 4.41
C GLN A 76 -13.57 3.52 5.48
N VAL A 77 -14.48 3.42 6.46
CA VAL A 77 -14.41 2.39 7.51
C VAL A 77 -14.48 0.99 6.89
N ARG A 78 -15.41 0.75 5.97
CA ARG A 78 -15.50 -0.54 5.26
C ARG A 78 -14.22 -0.84 4.49
N PHE A 79 -13.69 0.13 3.76
CA PHE A 79 -12.45 -0.04 3.01
C PHE A 79 -11.27 -0.43 3.92
N ILE A 80 -11.14 0.20 5.09
CA ILE A 80 -10.11 -0.15 6.07
C ILE A 80 -10.31 -1.57 6.61
N LEU A 81 -11.55 -1.95 6.93
CA LEU A 81 -11.87 -3.29 7.42
C LEU A 81 -11.61 -4.36 6.37
N ASP A 82 -11.99 -4.11 5.12
CA ASP A 82 -11.75 -5.05 4.02
C ASP A 82 -10.26 -5.28 3.80
N ASN A 83 -9.46 -4.21 3.81
CA ASN A 83 -8.00 -4.34 3.72
C ASN A 83 -7.38 -5.00 4.95
N PHE A 84 -7.89 -4.72 6.16
CA PHE A 84 -7.43 -5.41 7.37
C PHE A 84 -7.69 -6.92 7.29
N ASN A 85 -8.82 -7.34 6.75
CA ASN A 85 -9.15 -8.74 6.53
C ASN A 85 -8.24 -9.43 5.50
N CYS A 86 -7.57 -8.66 4.64
CA CYS A 86 -6.56 -9.18 3.73
C CYS A 86 -5.21 -9.43 4.40
N LEU A 87 -4.99 -8.97 5.63
CA LEU A 87 -3.76 -9.15 6.38
C LEU A 87 -3.87 -10.33 7.34
N SER A 88 -2.81 -11.12 7.43
CA SER A 88 -2.69 -12.21 8.41
C SER A 88 -1.51 -11.95 9.32
N PHE A 89 -1.70 -12.19 10.61
CA PHE A 89 -0.71 -11.92 11.65
C PHE A 89 -0.34 -13.19 12.39
N ARG A 90 0.87 -13.23 12.95
CA ARG A 90 1.30 -14.24 13.93
C ARG A 90 0.76 -13.89 15.32
N GLU A 91 0.92 -14.81 16.28
CA GLU A 91 0.51 -14.57 17.66
C GLU A 91 1.20 -13.37 18.32
N ASP A 92 2.42 -13.08 17.92
CA ASP A 92 3.20 -11.93 18.40
C ASP A 92 2.80 -10.60 17.75
N GLY A 93 1.77 -10.61 16.89
CA GLY A 93 1.31 -9.44 16.13
C GLY A 93 2.16 -9.11 14.89
N SER A 94 3.21 -9.90 14.60
CA SER A 94 3.99 -9.67 13.39
C SER A 94 3.21 -10.09 12.13
N LEU A 95 3.36 -9.34 11.04
CA LEU A 95 2.72 -9.64 9.77
C LEU A 95 3.24 -10.97 9.21
N LEU A 96 2.32 -11.85 8.87
CA LEU A 96 2.63 -13.14 8.25
C LEU A 96 2.55 -13.05 6.72
N THR A 97 1.48 -12.51 6.21
CA THR A 97 1.21 -12.35 4.77
C THR A 97 0.02 -11.44 4.54
N ASN A 98 -0.18 -11.05 3.28
CA ASN A 98 -1.44 -10.48 2.81
C ASN A 98 -2.14 -11.45 1.85
N TRP A 99 -3.46 -11.40 1.87
CA TRP A 99 -4.33 -12.23 1.04
C TRP A 99 -5.09 -11.32 0.09
N GLN A 100 -4.82 -11.41 -1.20
CA GLN A 100 -5.72 -10.80 -2.17
C GLN A 100 -6.15 -11.81 -3.22
N GLY A 101 -7.43 -11.93 -3.39
CA GLY A 101 -8.20 -12.33 -4.56
C GLY A 101 -8.05 -13.75 -5.08
N ALA A 102 -6.92 -14.42 -4.98
CA ALA A 102 -6.71 -15.72 -5.58
C ALA A 102 -6.12 -16.73 -4.60
N PRO A 103 -6.92 -17.65 -4.07
CA PRO A 103 -6.44 -18.65 -3.10
C PRO A 103 -5.27 -19.52 -3.59
N SER A 104 -5.10 -19.65 -4.89
CA SER A 104 -4.08 -20.50 -5.50
C SER A 104 -2.67 -19.91 -5.46
N HIS A 105 -2.51 -18.61 -5.23
CA HIS A 105 -1.22 -17.93 -5.29
C HIS A 105 -0.72 -17.44 -3.93
N SER A 106 -1.56 -17.45 -2.91
CA SER A 106 -1.46 -16.58 -1.76
C SER A 106 -0.57 -17.07 -0.64
N LEU A 107 -0.39 -18.35 -0.43
CA LEU A 107 0.29 -18.84 0.78
C LEU A 107 1.81 -18.69 0.76
N SER A 108 2.42 -18.45 -0.38
CA SER A 108 3.88 -18.38 -0.51
C SER A 108 4.41 -17.11 -1.17
N ARG A 109 3.55 -16.25 -1.65
CA ARG A 109 3.94 -15.06 -2.41
C ARG A 109 3.27 -13.83 -1.85
N LEU A 110 4.07 -12.88 -1.44
CA LEU A 110 3.63 -11.53 -1.17
C LEU A 110 3.52 -10.80 -2.50
N TRP A 111 2.33 -10.34 -2.83
CA TRP A 111 2.15 -9.40 -3.93
C TRP A 111 2.41 -8.00 -3.39
N GLY A 112 3.52 -7.43 -3.77
CA GLY A 112 3.94 -6.17 -3.18
C GLY A 112 3.09 -5.00 -3.59
N ILE A 113 2.43 -5.12 -4.73
CA ILE A 113 1.47 -4.12 -5.16
C ILE A 113 0.27 -4.07 -4.21
N ASP A 114 -0.13 -5.22 -3.69
CA ASP A 114 -1.30 -5.34 -2.82
C ASP A 114 -0.97 -4.98 -1.38
N ILE A 115 0.21 -5.36 -0.88
CA ILE A 115 0.56 -5.08 0.52
C ILE A 115 0.64 -3.59 0.82
N THR A 116 1.07 -2.78 -0.13
CA THR A 116 1.20 -1.33 0.08
C THR A 116 -0.16 -0.67 0.32
N PRO A 117 -1.17 -0.79 -0.55
CA PRO A 117 -2.49 -0.21 -0.29
C PRO A 117 -3.17 -0.82 0.92
N ASP A 118 -3.07 -2.15 1.14
CA ASP A 118 -3.65 -2.82 2.30
C ASP A 118 -3.10 -2.23 3.60
N VAL A 119 -1.78 -2.22 3.76
CA VAL A 119 -1.12 -1.70 4.96
C VAL A 119 -1.35 -0.21 5.14
N VAL A 120 -1.21 0.58 4.06
CA VAL A 120 -1.38 2.03 4.11
C VAL A 120 -2.79 2.40 4.54
N SER A 121 -3.81 1.72 4.02
CA SER A 121 -5.20 1.99 4.41
C SER A 121 -5.47 1.63 5.87
N VAL A 122 -4.96 0.49 6.32
CA VAL A 122 -5.14 0.02 7.70
C VAL A 122 -4.40 0.89 8.72
N MET A 123 -3.25 1.45 8.37
CA MET A 123 -2.47 2.33 9.27
C MET A 123 -3.24 3.57 9.74
N TYR A 124 -4.28 4.01 9.03
CA TYR A 124 -5.13 5.11 9.51
C TYR A 124 -5.89 4.76 10.80
N ALA A 125 -6.20 3.50 11.01
CA ALA A 125 -6.89 3.01 12.22
C ALA A 125 -5.95 2.26 13.17
N VAL A 126 -4.97 1.53 12.62
CA VAL A 126 -4.04 0.66 13.36
C VAL A 126 -2.61 0.90 12.87
N PRO A 127 -1.96 1.99 13.31
CA PRO A 127 -0.60 2.35 12.84
C PRO A 127 0.45 1.26 13.09
N GLU A 128 0.26 0.43 14.11
CA GLU A 128 1.16 -0.67 14.49
C GLU A 128 1.36 -1.67 13.35
N VAL A 129 0.37 -1.82 12.48
CA VAL A 129 0.47 -2.66 11.28
C VAL A 129 1.60 -2.19 10.37
N GLY A 130 1.83 -0.88 10.29
CA GLY A 130 2.95 -0.31 9.55
C GLY A 130 4.32 -0.76 10.06
N LYS A 131 4.51 -0.79 11.40
CA LYS A 131 5.77 -1.31 11.99
C LYS A 131 6.01 -2.76 11.60
N SER A 132 4.98 -3.58 11.76
CA SER A 132 5.05 -5.01 11.44
C SER A 132 5.33 -5.25 9.96
N ALA A 133 4.69 -4.49 9.08
CA ALA A 133 4.90 -4.57 7.64
C ALA A 133 6.31 -4.14 7.22
N MET A 134 6.86 -3.09 7.86
CA MET A 134 8.22 -2.64 7.57
C MET A 134 9.25 -3.71 7.89
N PHE A 135 9.18 -4.38 9.04
CA PHE A 135 10.09 -5.46 9.38
C PHE A 135 9.93 -6.65 8.44
N TYR A 136 8.69 -7.02 8.12
CA TYR A 136 8.41 -8.08 7.18
C TYR A 136 9.03 -7.80 5.79
N LEU A 137 8.85 -6.60 5.26
CA LEU A 137 9.39 -6.20 3.96
C LEU A 137 10.93 -6.07 4.00
N ALA A 138 11.49 -5.56 5.08
CA ALA A 138 12.94 -5.47 5.26
C ALA A 138 13.59 -6.86 5.23
N GLU A 139 12.94 -7.87 5.81
CA GLU A 139 13.43 -9.25 5.75
C GLU A 139 13.29 -9.86 4.35
N ARG A 140 12.15 -9.61 3.68
CA ARG A 140 11.80 -10.23 2.40
C ARG A 140 12.45 -9.60 1.19
N ASN A 141 12.68 -8.28 1.21
CA ASN A 141 13.29 -7.54 0.10
C ASN A 141 14.82 -7.65 0.04
N ARG A 142 15.43 -8.54 0.80
CA ARG A 142 16.88 -8.78 0.68
C ARG A 142 17.24 -9.37 -0.70
N PRO A 143 18.47 -9.16 -1.19
CA PRO A 143 18.91 -9.54 -2.54
C PRO A 143 18.62 -10.98 -2.98
N ARG A 144 18.50 -11.92 -2.02
CA ARG A 144 18.12 -13.32 -2.30
C ARG A 144 16.69 -13.51 -2.84
N TYR A 145 15.86 -12.47 -2.74
CA TYR A 145 14.49 -12.45 -3.26
C TYR A 145 14.34 -11.53 -4.49
N SER A 146 15.44 -11.20 -5.15
CA SER A 146 15.56 -10.26 -6.28
C SER A 146 14.72 -10.62 -7.51
N LEU A 147 14.16 -11.83 -7.58
CA LEU A 147 13.24 -12.24 -8.65
C LEU A 147 12.07 -11.28 -8.88
N TYR A 148 11.74 -10.46 -7.88
CA TYR A 148 10.66 -9.48 -7.95
C TYR A 148 11.13 -8.05 -8.21
N SER A 149 12.35 -7.67 -7.83
CA SER A 149 12.89 -6.34 -8.11
C SER A 149 13.03 -6.10 -9.61
N ASP A 150 13.32 -7.15 -10.39
CA ASP A 150 13.40 -7.07 -11.85
C ASP A 150 12.03 -7.00 -12.52
N HIS A 151 10.95 -7.22 -11.78
CA HIS A 151 9.62 -7.39 -12.35
C HIS A 151 8.67 -6.24 -12.00
N SER A 152 8.70 -5.70 -10.80
CA SER A 152 7.83 -4.60 -10.40
C SER A 152 8.51 -3.64 -9.44
N MET A 153 8.66 -2.41 -9.88
CA MET A 153 9.19 -1.34 -9.03
C MET A 153 8.24 -1.05 -7.86
N PHE A 154 6.94 -1.17 -8.07
CA PHE A 154 5.94 -1.01 -7.00
C PHE A 154 6.21 -1.91 -5.79
N TYR A 155 6.48 -3.18 -6.05
CA TYR A 155 6.81 -4.13 -5.01
C TYR A 155 8.09 -3.75 -4.28
N TYR A 156 9.11 -3.42 -5.08
CA TYR A 156 10.44 -3.18 -4.55
C TYR A 156 10.48 -2.00 -3.58
N ILE A 157 9.75 -0.93 -3.89
CA ILE A 157 9.73 0.29 -3.07
C ILE A 157 8.70 0.30 -1.95
N SER A 158 7.91 -0.77 -1.77
CA SER A 158 6.84 -0.84 -0.77
C SER A 158 7.30 -0.48 0.63
N LEU A 159 8.51 -0.91 1.02
CA LEU A 159 9.11 -0.55 2.31
C LEU A 159 9.25 0.97 2.48
N LEU A 160 9.76 1.66 1.45
CA LEU A 160 9.92 3.12 1.48
C LEU A 160 8.57 3.84 1.59
N VAL A 161 7.58 3.37 0.84
CA VAL A 161 6.24 3.95 0.82
C VAL A 161 5.57 3.80 2.19
N ILE A 162 5.60 2.60 2.76
CA ILE A 162 5.00 2.31 4.07
C ILE A 162 5.73 3.07 5.17
N ALA A 163 7.08 3.11 5.15
CA ALA A 163 7.87 3.85 6.13
C ALA A 163 7.55 5.36 6.13
N GLY A 164 7.48 5.96 4.93
CA GLY A 164 7.11 7.36 4.81
C GLY A 164 5.70 7.66 5.28
N LYS A 165 4.75 6.78 4.94
CA LYS A 165 3.36 6.93 5.37
C LYS A 165 3.18 6.72 6.88
N TYR A 166 3.86 5.72 7.45
CA TYR A 166 3.89 5.52 8.89
C TYR A 166 4.38 6.78 9.63
N LEU A 167 5.51 7.33 9.20
CA LEU A 167 6.07 8.55 9.78
C LEU A 167 5.15 9.76 9.60
N GLU A 168 4.45 9.84 8.47
CA GLU A 168 3.47 10.90 8.20
C GLU A 168 2.28 10.85 9.17
N LEU A 169 1.77 9.65 9.43
CA LEU A 169 0.58 9.43 10.25
C LEU A 169 0.86 9.51 11.75
N THR A 170 2.02 9.03 12.18
CA THR A 170 2.31 8.87 13.62
C THR A 170 3.25 9.92 14.17
N GLY A 171 4.14 10.48 13.35
CA GLY A 171 5.25 11.29 13.82
C GLY A 171 6.27 10.53 14.68
N ASP A 172 6.24 9.18 14.67
CA ASP A 172 7.10 8.35 15.53
C ASP A 172 8.55 8.30 15.00
N GLU A 173 9.24 9.40 15.21
CA GLU A 173 10.65 9.55 14.82
C GLU A 173 11.57 8.60 15.58
N LYS A 174 11.23 8.38 16.87
CA LYS A 174 12.01 7.51 17.74
C LYS A 174 12.12 6.09 17.20
N PHE A 175 11.05 5.58 16.58
CA PHE A 175 11.04 4.26 16.01
C PHE A 175 12.18 4.04 14.99
N PHE A 176 12.43 4.99 14.10
CA PHE A 176 13.52 4.86 13.10
C PHE A 176 14.91 5.02 13.74
N ARG A 177 15.06 5.82 14.80
CA ARG A 177 16.32 5.96 15.53
C ARG A 177 16.66 4.70 16.32
N ASP A 178 15.66 4.02 16.86
CA ASP A 178 15.81 2.80 17.65
C ASP A 178 16.06 1.55 16.78
N HIS A 179 15.80 1.63 15.46
CA HIS A 179 15.90 0.51 14.51
C HIS A 179 16.85 0.78 13.34
N PRO A 180 18.17 0.88 13.60
CA PRO A 180 19.15 1.14 12.54
C PRO A 180 19.21 0.04 11.48
N GLU A 181 18.85 -1.20 11.82
CA GLU A 181 18.74 -2.32 10.89
C GLU A 181 17.63 -2.11 9.86
N LEU A 182 16.51 -1.50 10.26
CA LEU A 182 15.43 -1.12 9.35
C LEU A 182 15.87 0.02 8.44
N VAL A 183 16.57 1.01 8.98
CA VAL A 183 17.12 2.11 8.20
C VAL A 183 18.11 1.60 7.15
N ALA A 184 18.98 0.65 7.51
CA ALA A 184 19.88 0.01 6.56
C ALA A 184 19.12 -0.70 5.42
N ALA A 185 18.03 -1.40 5.73
CA ALA A 185 17.19 -2.01 4.70
C ALA A 185 16.51 -0.96 3.80
N ILE A 186 16.09 0.17 4.37
CA ILE A 186 15.55 1.31 3.62
C ILE A 186 16.61 1.89 2.66
N ASP A 187 17.87 2.05 3.12
CA ASP A 187 18.97 2.48 2.28
C ASP A 187 19.23 1.50 1.12
N GLU A 188 19.25 0.18 1.40
CA GLU A 188 19.41 -0.86 0.37
C GLU A 188 18.31 -0.80 -0.71
N ILE A 189 17.05 -0.54 -0.31
CA ILE A 189 15.93 -0.38 -1.25
C ILE A 189 16.11 0.86 -2.11
N TYR A 190 16.50 1.98 -1.51
CA TYR A 190 16.79 3.20 -2.26
C TYR A 190 17.91 2.96 -3.29
N ASP A 191 19.03 2.40 -2.88
CA ASP A 191 20.16 2.10 -3.77
C ASP A 191 19.77 1.15 -4.91
N GLY A 192 18.94 0.15 -4.58
CA GLY A 192 18.42 -0.77 -5.58
C GLY A 192 17.51 -0.09 -6.59
N MET A 193 16.59 0.75 -6.15
CA MET A 193 15.72 1.55 -7.01
C MET A 193 16.56 2.43 -7.96
N MET A 194 17.61 3.07 -7.44
CA MET A 194 18.45 3.95 -8.22
C MET A 194 19.29 3.22 -9.31
N LYS A 195 19.49 1.90 -9.23
CA LYS A 195 20.09 1.10 -10.29
C LYS A 195 19.22 1.01 -11.55
N HIS A 196 17.92 1.23 -11.41
CA HIS A 196 16.95 1.24 -12.51
C HIS A 196 16.72 2.63 -13.12
N LYS A 197 17.50 3.62 -12.69
CA LYS A 197 17.45 4.97 -13.23
C LYS A 197 17.95 5.00 -14.68
N HIS A 198 17.27 5.78 -15.52
CA HIS A 198 17.78 6.11 -16.86
C HIS A 198 19.08 6.92 -16.79
N LYS A 199 19.95 6.76 -17.80
CA LYS A 199 21.29 7.37 -17.82
C LYS A 199 21.26 8.90 -17.80
N GLU A 200 20.33 9.51 -18.54
CA GLU A 200 20.26 10.95 -18.78
C GLU A 200 19.04 11.61 -18.16
N LYS A 201 17.94 10.88 -17.98
CA LYS A 201 16.68 11.37 -17.43
C LYS A 201 16.46 10.87 -16.01
N ALA A 202 15.78 11.64 -15.20
CA ALA A 202 15.42 11.25 -13.83
C ALA A 202 14.14 10.40 -13.84
N LEU A 203 14.16 9.28 -14.56
CA LEU A 203 13.08 8.31 -14.63
C LEU A 203 13.59 6.93 -14.19
N ILE A 204 12.73 6.17 -13.56
CA ILE A 204 12.98 4.82 -13.06
C ILE A 204 12.24 3.83 -13.95
N SER A 205 12.95 2.82 -14.47
CA SER A 205 12.32 1.77 -15.24
C SER A 205 11.60 0.77 -14.35
N SER A 206 10.47 0.26 -14.84
CA SER A 206 9.72 -0.82 -14.21
C SER A 206 9.26 -1.81 -15.26
N ARG A 207 9.31 -3.09 -14.96
CA ARG A 207 8.89 -4.15 -15.88
C ARG A 207 7.40 -4.42 -15.81
N TYR A 208 6.78 -4.12 -14.67
CA TYR A 208 5.35 -4.26 -14.42
C TYR A 208 4.84 -3.02 -13.69
N ALA A 209 3.67 -2.54 -14.09
CA ALA A 209 2.97 -1.46 -13.41
C ALA A 209 2.06 -1.98 -12.30
N SER A 210 1.58 -3.20 -12.42
CA SER A 210 0.83 -3.97 -11.43
C SER A 210 0.87 -5.45 -11.80
N ASP A 211 -0.26 -6.14 -11.77
CA ASP A 211 -0.41 -7.48 -12.35
C ASP A 211 -0.31 -7.49 -13.87
N LEU A 212 -0.33 -6.33 -14.48
CA LEU A 212 -0.30 -6.16 -15.93
C LEU A 212 1.09 -5.79 -16.41
N ILE A 213 1.39 -6.24 -17.63
CA ILE A 213 2.58 -5.86 -18.36
C ILE A 213 2.57 -4.35 -18.56
N VAL A 214 3.65 -3.66 -18.22
CA VAL A 214 3.80 -2.24 -18.56
C VAL A 214 3.89 -2.08 -20.06
N PHE A 215 3.19 -1.08 -20.56
CA PHE A 215 3.23 -0.74 -21.97
C PHE A 215 4.45 0.13 -22.32
N ARG A 216 5.13 0.67 -21.31
CA ARG A 216 6.29 1.54 -21.47
C ARG A 216 7.35 1.22 -20.42
N LYS A 217 8.62 1.27 -20.81
CA LYS A 217 9.75 0.99 -19.92
C LYS A 217 9.78 1.92 -18.71
N TYR A 218 9.49 3.19 -18.93
CA TYR A 218 9.35 4.21 -17.90
C TYR A 218 7.86 4.50 -17.71
N ASP A 219 7.20 3.62 -16.97
CA ASP A 219 5.77 3.72 -16.68
C ASP A 219 5.47 4.93 -15.80
N TYR A 220 4.38 5.64 -16.10
CA TYR A 220 3.99 6.84 -15.36
C TYR A 220 3.65 6.52 -13.92
N GLY A 221 2.81 5.51 -13.68
CA GLY A 221 2.36 5.11 -12.35
C GLY A 221 3.52 4.66 -11.47
N ALA A 222 4.42 3.83 -12.03
CA ALA A 222 5.63 3.40 -11.33
C ALA A 222 6.50 4.61 -10.95
N ASN A 223 6.66 5.60 -11.83
CA ASN A 223 7.46 6.79 -11.54
C ASN A 223 6.79 7.71 -10.51
N VAL A 224 5.46 7.81 -10.48
CA VAL A 224 4.72 8.50 -9.41
C VAL A 224 4.98 7.86 -8.05
N GLN A 225 4.93 6.53 -7.97
CA GLN A 225 5.22 5.82 -6.72
C GLN A 225 6.70 5.94 -6.32
N CYS A 226 7.63 5.86 -7.28
CA CYS A 226 9.04 6.14 -7.02
C CYS A 226 9.26 7.56 -6.48
N TYR A 227 8.57 8.54 -7.03
CA TYR A 227 8.62 9.91 -6.50
C TYR A 227 8.16 9.98 -5.04
N TYR A 228 7.07 9.26 -4.69
CA TYR A 228 6.63 9.18 -3.30
C TYR A 228 7.62 8.43 -2.40
N ALA A 229 8.21 7.36 -2.88
CA ALA A 229 9.26 6.63 -2.17
C ALA A 229 10.48 7.54 -1.90
N LEU A 230 10.89 8.34 -2.87
CA LEU A 230 11.95 9.35 -2.73
C LEU A 230 11.59 10.41 -1.69
N LYS A 231 10.33 10.90 -1.71
CA LYS A 231 9.81 11.85 -0.70
C LYS A 231 9.89 11.25 0.71
N SER A 232 9.55 9.98 0.83
CA SER A 232 9.62 9.24 2.11
C SER A 232 11.07 9.07 2.57
N TYR A 233 11.95 8.64 1.67
CA TYR A 233 13.38 8.48 1.96
C TYR A 233 14.03 9.79 2.38
N ARG A 234 13.79 10.87 1.63
CA ARG A 234 14.23 12.22 1.98
C ARG A 234 13.83 12.61 3.40
N ARG A 235 12.59 12.33 3.78
CA ARG A 235 12.08 12.64 5.12
C ARG A 235 12.83 11.86 6.19
N ILE A 236 13.10 10.57 5.96
CA ILE A 236 13.86 9.71 6.87
C ILE A 236 15.31 10.19 6.98
N LEU A 237 15.96 10.56 5.87
CA LEU A 237 17.30 11.14 5.90
C LEU A 237 17.36 12.39 6.78
N ARG A 238 16.44 13.32 6.57
CA ARG A 238 16.37 14.58 7.36
C ARG A 238 16.11 14.32 8.83
N LEU A 239 15.25 13.37 9.15
CA LEU A 239 14.98 12.92 10.51
C LEU A 239 16.25 12.39 11.21
N LEU A 240 17.10 11.70 10.47
CA LEU A 240 18.36 11.14 10.94
C LEU A 240 19.53 12.11 10.78
N GLU A 241 19.27 13.38 10.47
CA GLU A 241 20.27 14.44 10.26
C GLU A 241 21.31 14.07 9.16
N ARG A 242 20.88 13.28 8.16
CA ARG A 242 21.67 12.89 7.01
C ARG A 242 21.42 13.82 5.82
N ASP A 243 22.42 13.96 4.95
CA ASP A 243 22.30 14.78 3.74
C ASP A 243 21.26 14.17 2.77
N ALA A 244 20.34 15.00 2.31
CA ALA A 244 19.30 14.65 1.36
C ALA A 244 19.38 15.44 0.03
N THR A 245 20.46 16.19 -0.18
CA THR A 245 20.62 17.12 -1.31
C THR A 245 20.49 16.41 -2.66
N ASP A 246 21.09 15.23 -2.81
CA ASP A 246 21.03 14.48 -4.06
C ASP A 246 19.62 13.94 -4.32
N VAL A 247 18.93 13.53 -3.27
CA VAL A 247 17.53 13.09 -3.37
C VAL A 247 16.63 14.26 -3.78
N ASP A 248 16.80 15.43 -3.16
CA ASP A 248 16.04 16.65 -3.51
C ASP A 248 16.26 16.99 -4.98
N ARG A 249 17.52 17.02 -5.45
CA ARG A 249 17.84 17.33 -6.84
C ARG A 249 17.22 16.32 -7.80
N PHE A 250 17.30 15.04 -7.48
CA PHE A 250 16.72 13.99 -8.32
C PHE A 250 15.20 14.10 -8.38
N MET A 251 14.53 14.38 -7.28
CA MET A 251 13.07 14.58 -7.24
C MET A 251 12.62 15.76 -8.10
N GLU A 252 13.32 16.89 -8.04
CA GLU A 252 12.99 18.06 -8.88
C GLU A 252 13.16 17.74 -10.36
N GLN A 253 14.26 17.05 -10.72
CA GLN A 253 14.49 16.65 -12.10
C GLN A 253 13.45 15.61 -12.56
N MET A 254 13.11 14.65 -11.71
CA MET A 254 12.10 13.63 -12.01
C MET A 254 10.74 14.25 -12.33
N LYS A 255 10.34 15.24 -11.53
CA LYS A 255 9.10 15.98 -11.77
C LYS A 255 9.11 16.71 -13.11
N ALA A 256 10.24 17.33 -13.46
CA ALA A 256 10.41 18.01 -14.73
C ALA A 256 10.37 17.04 -15.92
N ASP A 257 11.10 15.94 -15.84
CA ASP A 257 11.18 14.91 -16.87
C ASP A 257 9.84 14.19 -17.08
N MET A 258 9.11 13.87 -16.00
CA MET A 258 7.76 13.30 -16.11
C MET A 258 6.81 14.26 -16.81
N LYS A 259 6.85 15.55 -16.47
CA LYS A 259 6.02 16.55 -17.13
C LYS A 259 6.35 16.72 -18.61
N GLU A 260 7.63 16.71 -18.96
CA GLU A 260 8.09 16.85 -20.35
C GLU A 260 7.74 15.62 -21.20
N LEU A 261 7.93 14.42 -20.66
CA LEU A 261 7.97 13.18 -21.44
C LEU A 261 6.67 12.34 -21.33
N MET A 262 5.88 12.58 -20.29
CA MET A 262 4.68 11.77 -20.01
C MET A 262 3.38 12.58 -20.10
N GLU A 263 3.44 13.83 -20.56
CA GLU A 263 2.27 14.60 -20.94
C GLU A 263 2.17 14.66 -22.48
N GLY A 264 0.98 14.48 -23.02
CA GLY A 264 0.73 14.46 -24.46
C GLY A 264 -0.64 15.02 -24.82
N SER A 265 -0.89 15.15 -26.12
CA SER A 265 -2.21 15.53 -26.64
C SER A 265 -3.02 14.29 -26.95
N GLY A 266 -4.12 14.11 -26.26
CA GLY A 266 -5.07 13.03 -26.47
C GLY A 266 -6.41 13.52 -27.01
N PRO A 267 -7.41 12.62 -27.13
CA PRO A 267 -8.73 12.95 -27.66
C PRO A 267 -9.49 14.02 -26.86
N PHE A 268 -9.11 14.22 -25.59
CA PHE A 268 -9.72 15.22 -24.70
C PHE A 268 -8.78 16.38 -24.37
N GLY A 269 -7.79 16.66 -25.22
CA GLY A 269 -6.78 17.69 -25.04
C GLY A 269 -5.50 17.18 -24.38
N ARG A 270 -4.87 18.01 -23.55
CA ARG A 270 -3.63 17.63 -22.85
C ARG A 270 -3.94 16.55 -21.80
N GLN A 271 -3.26 15.44 -21.90
CA GLN A 271 -3.46 14.27 -21.07
C GLN A 271 -2.13 13.68 -20.63
N ILE A 272 -2.16 12.89 -19.53
CA ILE A 272 -1.05 12.10 -19.09
C ILE A 272 -1.02 10.82 -19.93
N THR A 273 0.15 10.47 -20.47
CA THR A 273 0.39 9.21 -21.15
C THR A 273 0.77 8.13 -20.14
N GLY A 274 0.59 6.84 -20.47
CA GLY A 274 0.95 5.72 -19.61
C GLY A 274 2.46 5.58 -19.35
N GLY A 275 3.31 6.35 -20.04
CA GLY A 275 4.75 6.33 -19.86
C GLY A 275 5.51 6.65 -21.14
N ASN A 276 6.84 6.41 -21.13
CA ASN A 276 7.73 6.67 -22.25
C ASN A 276 8.81 5.56 -22.36
N ASN A 277 9.25 5.24 -23.57
CA ASN A 277 10.32 4.27 -23.81
C ASN A 277 11.69 4.93 -24.00
N LEU A 278 11.75 6.24 -24.22
CA LEU A 278 12.98 7.02 -24.50
C LEU A 278 13.83 6.44 -25.64
N GLY A 279 13.19 5.82 -26.65
CA GLY A 279 13.87 5.18 -27.76
C GLY A 279 14.51 3.82 -27.42
N GLU A 280 14.33 3.32 -26.20
CA GLU A 280 14.82 2.03 -25.77
C GLU A 280 13.74 0.95 -26.03
N ASN A 281 13.74 0.37 -27.22
CA ASN A 281 12.83 -0.70 -27.59
C ASN A 281 13.34 -2.05 -27.07
N GLU A 282 12.80 -2.54 -25.97
CA GLU A 282 12.89 -3.94 -25.61
C GLU A 282 11.67 -4.67 -26.20
N GLU A 283 11.84 -5.42 -27.25
CA GLU A 283 10.79 -6.09 -28.06
C GLU A 283 9.86 -7.03 -27.29
N ARG A 284 10.10 -7.26 -26.00
CA ARG A 284 9.40 -8.30 -25.22
C ARG A 284 8.12 -7.84 -24.52
N PHE A 285 7.88 -6.53 -24.39
CA PHE A 285 6.88 -6.03 -23.45
C PHE A 285 5.90 -5.01 -24.03
N TYR A 286 6.05 -4.65 -25.32
CA TYR A 286 5.23 -3.59 -25.91
C TYR A 286 4.17 -4.19 -26.80
N ILE A 287 2.91 -3.89 -26.45
CA ILE A 287 1.79 -4.37 -27.24
C ILE A 287 1.65 -3.56 -28.52
N GLN A 288 2.01 -2.29 -28.56
CA GLN A 288 2.12 -1.46 -29.77
C GLN A 288 2.63 -0.06 -29.43
N ASP A 289 3.55 0.50 -30.25
CA ASP A 289 4.09 1.86 -30.06
C ASP A 289 3.09 2.97 -30.32
N ASP A 290 2.02 2.69 -31.04
CA ASP A 290 0.98 3.63 -31.49
C ASP A 290 -0.22 3.73 -30.56
N LEU A 291 -0.36 2.84 -29.60
CA LEU A 291 -1.39 2.96 -28.58
C LEU A 291 -0.93 3.92 -27.50
N ASN A 292 -1.33 5.18 -27.67
CA ASN A 292 -1.32 6.12 -26.57
C ASN A 292 -2.31 5.65 -25.51
N TYR A 293 -1.82 4.86 -24.54
CA TYR A 293 -2.62 4.49 -23.39
C TYR A 293 -2.75 5.71 -22.48
N TYR A 294 -3.93 6.29 -22.51
CA TYR A 294 -4.32 7.38 -21.62
C TYR A 294 -5.05 6.78 -20.42
N GLY A 295 -4.41 6.75 -19.32
CA GLY A 295 -4.91 6.19 -18.08
C GLY A 295 -3.88 5.22 -17.54
N GLY A 296 -3.14 5.67 -16.55
CA GLY A 296 -2.42 4.78 -15.67
C GLY A 296 -3.43 3.97 -14.87
N GLU A 297 -2.99 2.95 -14.20
CA GLU A 297 -3.81 2.29 -13.21
C GLU A 297 -4.40 3.32 -12.25
N ASP A 298 -5.64 3.12 -11.86
CA ASP A 298 -6.42 4.08 -11.07
C ASP A 298 -5.70 4.56 -9.82
N THR A 299 -4.96 3.66 -9.16
CA THR A 299 -4.15 3.98 -7.98
C THR A 299 -3.05 4.99 -8.28
N ALA A 300 -2.38 4.86 -9.41
CA ALA A 300 -1.30 5.76 -9.81
C ALA A 300 -1.82 7.16 -10.13
N THR A 301 -3.00 7.25 -10.75
CA THR A 301 -3.64 8.53 -11.07
C THR A 301 -4.06 9.26 -9.79
N VAL A 302 -4.65 8.57 -8.82
CA VAL A 302 -4.99 9.15 -7.51
C VAL A 302 -3.73 9.57 -6.76
N MET A 303 -2.70 8.75 -6.75
CA MET A 303 -1.42 9.07 -6.13
C MET A 303 -0.75 10.27 -6.81
N ALA A 304 -0.85 10.39 -8.14
CA ALA A 304 -0.36 11.56 -8.87
C ALA A 304 -1.06 12.84 -8.42
N CYS A 305 -2.37 12.82 -8.25
CA CYS A 305 -3.12 13.97 -7.73
C CYS A 305 -2.67 14.36 -6.32
N LEU A 306 -2.40 13.39 -5.45
CA LEU A 306 -1.99 13.63 -4.06
C LEU A 306 -0.53 14.05 -3.92
N LEU A 307 0.34 13.57 -4.80
CA LEU A 307 1.79 13.68 -4.64
C LEU A 307 2.42 14.67 -5.62
N TYR A 308 1.84 14.86 -6.80
CA TYR A 308 2.40 15.59 -7.89
C TYR A 308 1.81 17.01 -8.04
N THR A 309 0.53 17.18 -7.73
CA THR A 309 -0.17 18.45 -7.77
C THR A 309 -0.17 19.15 -6.41
N SER A 310 0.99 19.52 -5.91
CA SER A 310 1.07 20.50 -4.83
C SER A 310 1.41 21.87 -5.44
N PRO A 311 0.75 22.95 -5.03
CA PRO A 311 -0.32 22.98 -4.04
C PRO A 311 -1.68 22.63 -4.65
N SER A 312 -2.54 22.00 -3.85
CA SER A 312 -3.96 21.92 -4.14
C SER A 312 -4.50 23.32 -4.39
N PRO A 313 -5.46 23.51 -5.31
CA PRO A 313 -6.18 24.78 -5.44
C PRO A 313 -6.83 25.27 -4.14
N ARG A 314 -6.87 24.42 -3.13
CA ARG A 314 -7.39 24.71 -1.79
C ARG A 314 -6.30 25.03 -0.77
N ASP A 315 -5.03 24.85 -1.09
CA ASP A 315 -3.98 25.33 -0.20
C ASP A 315 -4.03 26.86 -0.18
N PRO A 316 -4.15 27.49 1.00
CA PRO A 316 -4.13 28.94 1.06
C PRO A 316 -2.84 29.40 0.41
N LYS A 317 -2.96 30.26 -0.58
CA LYS A 317 -1.80 30.91 -1.18
C LYS A 317 -1.04 31.54 -0.04
N THR A 318 0.10 31.01 0.31
CA THR A 318 1.07 31.72 1.12
C THR A 318 1.55 32.88 0.26
N SER A 319 0.91 34.02 0.48
CA SER A 319 1.34 35.32 -0.03
C SER A 319 2.60 35.76 0.70
#